data_7d52798cd8f05f3db5785e82d7ff654e
#
_entry.id   7d52798cd8f05f3db5785e82d7ff654e
#
_cell.length_a   1.000
_cell.length_b   1.000
_cell.length_c   1.000
_cell.angle_alpha   90.00
_cell.angle_beta   90.00
_cell.angle_gamma   90.00
#
_symmetry.space_group_name_H-M   'P 1'
#
loop_
_entity.id
_entity.type
_entity.pdbx_description
1 polymer ?
#
loop_
_entity_poly.entity_id
_entity_poly.type
_entity_poly.pdbx_seq_one_letter_code
_entity_poly.pdbx_strand_id
1 'polypeptide(L)'
;MKLCLALLPALLCVASPAFADDDKPTINVDLQTRVSYLNDRVDNEIQHDASGFKGDYLLLMVSGQINDRISYSWRLRLNKKIDKNDKFDATDWVYVNYKADANWSFAAGKQVAMVGGYEYDRSPIDIYLASEFWNNVAPFQFGASASYTTTNGKSCFTAQVTQSLFHMPSRNDMLAYHLHWAGNYGWFNSLYSLNMIEYAPKHFISYIALGNKFNVGNASLELDLMNRAASHQTFFLKDCSVMARLDYRPISHLGLFGKFTYDVNRTDTDADMCVHSDTELTAFGGGVEYYPTKGNPDVRLGLSVSHATGTNSNPSGTMLSNQTIVRLGFIAKLHLLKWKSK
;
A
#
# COMPACT_ATOMS: atom_id res chain seq x y z
N MET A 1 -12.10 26.25 20.09
CA MET A 1 -12.96 25.36 19.30
C MET A 1 -12.00 24.39 18.57
N LYS A 2 -11.79 23.21 19.18
CA LYS A 2 -10.75 22.24 18.76
C LYS A 2 -11.38 21.30 17.75
N LEU A 3 -11.00 21.39 16.48
CA LEU A 3 -11.27 20.38 15.46
C LEU A 3 -9.94 19.71 15.11
N CYS A 4 -9.52 18.74 15.93
CA CYS A 4 -8.52 17.76 15.51
C CYS A 4 -9.25 16.67 14.72
N LEU A 5 -9.36 16.82 13.41
CA LEU A 5 -9.65 15.70 12.52
C LEU A 5 -8.31 15.04 12.17
N ALA A 6 -7.97 14.03 12.95
CA ALA A 6 -6.90 13.10 12.57
C ALA A 6 -7.40 12.21 11.43
N LEU A 7 -7.11 12.59 10.18
CA LEU A 7 -6.97 11.64 9.10
C LEU A 7 -5.68 10.87 9.40
N LEU A 8 -5.81 9.71 10.05
CA LEU A 8 -4.73 8.73 10.03
C LEU A 8 -4.70 8.14 8.63
N PRO A 9 -3.67 8.41 7.81
CA PRO A 9 -3.28 7.46 6.79
C PRO A 9 -2.89 6.19 7.55
N ALA A 10 -3.15 5.03 6.97
CA ALA A 10 -2.63 3.78 7.46
C ALA A 10 -1.10 3.84 7.33
N LEU A 11 -0.43 4.48 8.28
CA LEU A 11 1.00 4.40 8.43
C LEU A 11 1.28 2.96 8.82
N LEU A 12 1.72 2.16 7.85
CA LEU A 12 2.34 0.85 8.09
C LEU A 12 3.79 0.96 8.61
N CYS A 13 4.26 2.12 9.02
CA CYS A 13 5.00 2.09 10.24
C CYS A 13 4.05 1.42 11.21
N VAL A 14 4.41 0.28 11.75
CA VAL A 14 3.78 -0.20 12.97
C VAL A 14 3.75 1.02 13.92
N ALA A 15 2.81 1.94 13.65
CA ALA A 15 2.30 2.80 14.68
C ALA A 15 1.81 1.75 15.65
N SER A 16 2.70 1.42 16.57
CA SER A 16 2.37 0.59 17.71
C SER A 16 1.01 1.12 18.11
N PRO A 17 -0.08 0.33 17.98
CA PRO A 17 -1.38 0.80 18.41
C PRO A 17 -1.09 1.49 19.73
N ALA A 18 -1.47 2.78 19.87
CA ALA A 18 -1.08 3.55 21.04
C ALA A 18 -1.35 2.64 22.22
N PHE A 19 -0.29 2.06 22.79
CA PHE A 19 -0.40 1.07 23.84
C PHE A 19 -1.05 1.85 24.97
N ALA A 20 -2.34 1.59 25.16
CA ALA A 20 -2.96 2.01 26.38
C ALA A 20 -2.11 1.40 27.50
N ASP A 21 -1.87 2.15 28.52
CA ASP A 21 -1.11 1.80 29.73
C ASP A 21 -1.81 0.68 30.55
N ASP A 22 -2.48 -0.21 29.87
CA ASP A 22 -3.44 -1.18 30.36
C ASP A 22 -3.03 -2.56 29.88
N ASP A 23 -2.50 -3.35 30.79
CA ASP A 23 -1.97 -4.73 30.61
C ASP A 23 -3.03 -5.76 30.18
N LYS A 24 -4.21 -5.27 29.74
CA LYS A 24 -5.37 -6.10 29.44
C LYS A 24 -5.45 -6.50 27.98
N PRO A 25 -5.78 -7.78 27.68
CA PRO A 25 -5.99 -8.25 26.33
C PRO A 25 -7.11 -7.48 25.61
N THR A 26 -6.88 -7.23 24.32
CA THR A 26 -7.90 -6.63 23.44
C THR A 26 -8.03 -7.43 22.15
N ILE A 27 -9.23 -7.40 21.56
CA ILE A 27 -9.50 -7.94 20.23
C ILE A 27 -10.37 -6.93 19.48
N ASN A 28 -9.93 -6.56 18.27
CA ASN A 28 -10.71 -5.79 17.31
C ASN A 28 -10.94 -6.64 16.06
N VAL A 29 -12.15 -6.63 15.54
CA VAL A 29 -12.51 -7.31 14.28
C VAL A 29 -13.15 -6.27 13.37
N ASP A 30 -12.51 -6.05 12.22
CA ASP A 30 -12.96 -5.10 11.21
C ASP A 30 -13.21 -5.83 9.89
N LEU A 31 -14.27 -5.46 9.20
CA LEU A 31 -14.56 -5.88 7.84
C LEU A 31 -14.46 -4.67 6.91
N GLN A 32 -13.64 -4.79 5.86
CA GLN A 32 -13.50 -3.75 4.86
C GLN A 32 -13.94 -4.28 3.51
N THR A 33 -14.73 -3.50 2.79
CA THR A 33 -15.22 -3.89 1.47
C THR A 33 -15.23 -2.72 0.49
N ARG A 34 -15.01 -3.04 -0.77
CA ARG A 34 -15.27 -2.17 -1.91
C ARG A 34 -16.04 -2.95 -2.97
N VAL A 35 -17.18 -2.38 -3.39
CA VAL A 35 -17.98 -2.84 -4.52
C VAL A 35 -18.08 -1.70 -5.50
N SER A 36 -17.92 -1.97 -6.78
CA SER A 36 -17.98 -0.94 -7.81
C SER A 36 -18.71 -1.40 -9.06
N TYR A 37 -19.22 -0.42 -9.80
CA TYR A 37 -19.60 -0.55 -11.20
C TYR A 37 -18.52 0.10 -12.05
N LEU A 38 -18.00 -0.64 -13.02
CA LEU A 38 -16.93 -0.22 -13.92
C LEU A 38 -17.48 -0.07 -15.34
N ASN A 39 -17.04 0.98 -16.03
CA ASN A 39 -17.08 1.07 -17.48
C ASN A 39 -15.62 1.19 -17.94
N ASP A 40 -15.09 0.09 -18.46
CA ASP A 40 -13.72 -0.04 -18.92
C ASP A 40 -13.70 0.00 -20.45
N ARG A 41 -12.88 0.86 -21.03
CA ARG A 41 -12.74 1.07 -22.47
C ARG A 41 -11.29 1.10 -22.86
N VAL A 42 -10.97 0.36 -23.92
CA VAL A 42 -9.67 0.41 -24.60
C VAL A 42 -9.93 0.87 -26.03
N ASP A 43 -9.22 1.90 -26.49
CA ASP A 43 -9.41 2.53 -27.80
C ASP A 43 -10.88 2.93 -28.05
N ASN A 44 -11.58 3.42 -27.03
CA ASN A 44 -13.01 3.75 -26.99
C ASN A 44 -13.98 2.54 -27.09
N GLU A 45 -13.48 1.31 -27.21
CA GLU A 45 -14.31 0.11 -27.23
C GLU A 45 -14.50 -0.44 -25.80
N ILE A 46 -15.74 -0.80 -25.47
CA ILE A 46 -16.08 -1.34 -24.14
C ILE A 46 -15.47 -2.74 -23.99
N GLN A 47 -14.72 -2.92 -22.91
CA GLN A 47 -14.23 -4.22 -22.47
C GLN A 47 -15.32 -4.90 -21.64
N HIS A 48 -16.11 -5.78 -22.25
CA HIS A 48 -17.29 -6.36 -21.62
C HIS A 48 -16.95 -7.30 -20.43
N ASP A 49 -15.81 -7.98 -20.45
CA ASP A 49 -15.29 -8.83 -19.38
C ASP A 49 -14.75 -8.03 -18.19
N ALA A 50 -14.29 -6.79 -18.44
CA ALA A 50 -13.77 -5.88 -17.45
C ALA A 50 -14.83 -4.91 -16.91
N SER A 51 -15.96 -4.73 -17.60
CA SER A 51 -17.04 -3.80 -17.23
C SER A 51 -18.14 -4.47 -16.39
N GLY A 52 -18.94 -3.64 -15.68
CA GLY A 52 -20.08 -4.11 -14.88
C GLY A 52 -19.85 -4.07 -13.38
N PHE A 53 -20.69 -4.74 -12.61
CA PHE A 53 -20.58 -4.83 -11.15
C PHE A 53 -19.45 -5.77 -10.73
N LYS A 54 -18.60 -5.31 -9.81
CA LYS A 54 -17.49 -6.09 -9.24
C LYS A 54 -17.41 -5.93 -7.73
N GLY A 55 -17.13 -7.03 -7.03
CA GLY A 55 -16.63 -7.02 -5.66
C GLY A 55 -15.11 -6.88 -5.69
N ASP A 56 -14.60 -5.66 -5.55
CA ASP A 56 -13.17 -5.40 -5.66
C ASP A 56 -12.39 -5.99 -4.48
N TYR A 57 -12.88 -5.75 -3.26
CA TYR A 57 -12.23 -6.20 -2.03
C TYR A 57 -13.25 -6.64 -0.98
N LEU A 58 -12.89 -7.69 -0.24
CA LEU A 58 -13.54 -8.10 0.98
C LEU A 58 -12.45 -8.59 1.95
N LEU A 59 -12.10 -7.74 2.92
CA LEU A 59 -10.97 -7.94 3.83
C LEU A 59 -11.50 -8.09 5.25
N LEU A 60 -11.11 -9.17 5.94
CA LEU A 60 -11.31 -9.35 7.37
C LEU A 60 -10.01 -9.04 8.09
N MET A 61 -10.07 -8.15 9.07
CA MET A 61 -8.92 -7.78 9.89
C MET A 61 -9.21 -8.15 11.34
N VAL A 62 -8.27 -8.85 11.97
CA VAL A 62 -8.28 -9.15 13.40
C VAL A 62 -7.00 -8.58 13.98
N SER A 63 -7.11 -7.73 14.99
CA SER A 63 -5.96 -7.11 15.64
C SER A 63 -6.21 -6.95 17.13
N GLY A 64 -5.13 -6.84 17.91
CA GLY A 64 -5.24 -6.64 19.33
C GLY A 64 -3.91 -6.70 20.03
N GLN A 65 -3.97 -6.73 21.35
CA GLN A 65 -2.83 -6.95 22.21
C GLN A 65 -3.11 -8.10 23.20
N ILE A 66 -2.07 -8.84 23.54
CA ILE A 66 -2.10 -9.88 24.58
C ILE A 66 -1.80 -9.22 25.94
N ASN A 67 -0.86 -8.26 25.95
CA ASN A 67 -0.48 -7.43 27.09
C ASN A 67 0.16 -6.12 26.58
N ASP A 68 0.74 -5.31 27.48
CA ASP A 68 1.41 -4.04 27.18
C ASP A 68 2.59 -4.14 26.18
N ARG A 69 3.16 -5.35 26.00
CA ARG A 69 4.33 -5.58 25.13
C ARG A 69 4.05 -6.38 23.88
N ILE A 70 3.02 -7.22 23.87
CA ILE A 70 2.74 -8.12 22.75
C ILE A 70 1.44 -7.73 22.08
N SER A 71 1.51 -7.40 20.81
CA SER A 71 0.36 -7.16 19.93
C SER A 71 0.41 -8.06 18.69
N TYR A 72 -0.72 -8.23 18.06
CA TYR A 72 -0.87 -9.06 16.87
C TYR A 72 -1.79 -8.41 15.86
N SER A 73 -1.58 -8.77 14.58
CA SER A 73 -2.45 -8.35 13.50
C SER A 73 -2.55 -9.44 12.44
N TRP A 74 -3.73 -9.66 11.94
CA TRP A 74 -4.02 -10.58 10.85
C TRP A 74 -5.00 -9.93 9.88
N ARG A 75 -4.71 -9.98 8.57
CA ARG A 75 -5.63 -9.58 7.50
C ARG A 75 -5.82 -10.72 6.51
N LEU A 76 -7.08 -11.10 6.31
CA LEU A 76 -7.50 -12.14 5.39
C LEU A 76 -8.30 -11.51 4.24
N ARG A 77 -8.00 -11.91 3.02
CA ARG A 77 -8.71 -11.52 1.80
C ARG A 77 -9.77 -12.57 1.48
N LEU A 78 -11.03 -12.30 1.89
CA LEU A 78 -12.13 -13.26 1.78
C LEU A 78 -12.61 -13.50 0.33
N ASN A 79 -12.35 -12.55 -0.57
CA ASN A 79 -12.72 -12.67 -2.00
C ASN A 79 -11.59 -13.28 -2.86
N LYS A 80 -10.52 -13.81 -2.24
CA LYS A 80 -9.45 -14.53 -2.93
C LYS A 80 -9.63 -16.03 -2.75
N LYS A 81 -9.53 -16.81 -3.84
CA LYS A 81 -9.45 -18.28 -3.74
C LYS A 81 -8.21 -18.66 -2.95
N ILE A 82 -8.37 -19.59 -2.02
CA ILE A 82 -7.23 -20.17 -1.30
C ILE A 82 -6.60 -21.21 -2.22
N ASP A 83 -5.33 -21.05 -2.53
CA ASP A 83 -4.55 -22.06 -3.24
C ASP A 83 -4.41 -23.31 -2.34
N LYS A 84 -4.60 -24.50 -2.95
CA LYS A 84 -4.43 -25.76 -2.22
C LYS A 84 -2.99 -25.99 -1.73
N ASN A 85 -2.02 -25.41 -2.43
CA ASN A 85 -0.60 -25.55 -2.15
C ASN A 85 -0.04 -24.43 -1.27
N ASP A 86 -0.72 -23.26 -1.21
CA ASP A 86 -0.37 -22.17 -0.32
C ASP A 86 -1.57 -21.73 0.52
N LYS A 87 -1.60 -22.22 1.75
CA LYS A 87 -2.66 -21.88 2.71
C LYS A 87 -2.63 -20.43 3.17
N PHE A 88 -1.52 -19.72 2.96
CA PHE A 88 -1.35 -18.31 3.29
C PHE A 88 -1.60 -17.37 2.11
N ASP A 89 -1.97 -17.89 0.93
CA ASP A 89 -2.18 -17.08 -0.26
C ASP A 89 -3.28 -16.02 -0.06
N ALA A 90 -4.38 -16.36 0.61
CA ALA A 90 -5.45 -15.42 0.95
C ALA A 90 -5.14 -14.55 2.20
N THR A 91 -4.05 -14.82 2.92
CA THR A 91 -3.60 -14.04 4.07
C THR A 91 -2.64 -12.96 3.58
N ASP A 92 -3.05 -11.70 3.66
CA ASP A 92 -2.17 -10.58 3.36
C ASP A 92 -1.05 -10.50 4.41
N TRP A 93 -1.39 -10.43 5.69
CA TRP A 93 -0.43 -10.53 6.77
C TRP A 93 -0.95 -11.28 7.98
N VAL A 94 -0.05 -11.88 8.73
CA VAL A 94 -0.24 -12.41 10.08
C VAL A 94 1.08 -12.31 10.81
N TYR A 95 1.17 -11.46 11.81
CA TYR A 95 2.40 -11.23 12.56
C TYR A 95 2.14 -10.90 14.02
N VAL A 96 3.16 -11.11 14.82
CA VAL A 96 3.22 -10.69 16.22
C VAL A 96 4.30 -9.62 16.33
N ASN A 97 3.99 -8.58 17.10
CA ASN A 97 4.91 -7.51 17.43
C ASN A 97 5.21 -7.52 18.93
N TYR A 98 6.49 -7.42 19.29
CA TYR A 98 7.00 -7.31 20.63
C TYR A 98 7.64 -5.95 20.86
N LYS A 99 7.12 -5.19 21.82
CA LYS A 99 7.66 -3.93 22.29
C LYS A 99 8.66 -4.20 23.41
N ALA A 100 9.95 -4.03 23.12
CA ALA A 100 10.99 -4.26 24.12
C ALA A 100 11.05 -3.12 25.16
N ASP A 101 10.92 -1.86 24.66
CA ASP A 101 10.90 -0.66 25.48
C ASP A 101 10.12 0.47 24.79
N ALA A 102 10.28 1.71 25.24
CA ALA A 102 9.60 2.88 24.66
C ALA A 102 9.98 3.17 23.21
N ASN A 103 11.16 2.76 22.76
CA ASN A 103 11.74 3.10 21.47
C ASN A 103 11.83 1.88 20.54
N TRP A 104 12.11 0.67 21.06
CA TRP A 104 12.37 -0.52 20.28
C TRP A 104 11.18 -1.47 20.21
N SER A 105 10.88 -1.93 18.99
CA SER A 105 9.93 -3.01 18.74
C SER A 105 10.46 -3.99 17.69
N PHE A 106 9.99 -5.24 17.78
CA PHE A 106 10.37 -6.34 16.90
C PHE A 106 9.12 -7.05 16.41
N ALA A 107 9.05 -7.36 15.13
CA ALA A 107 7.92 -8.12 14.59
C ALA A 107 8.41 -9.33 13.80
N ALA A 108 7.60 -10.39 13.80
CA ALA A 108 7.85 -11.59 13.02
C ALA A 108 6.55 -12.22 12.53
N GLY A 109 6.58 -12.78 11.32
CA GLY A 109 5.46 -13.40 10.63
C GLY A 109 5.36 -12.97 9.17
N LYS A 110 4.20 -13.17 8.55
CA LYS A 110 3.93 -12.60 7.23
C LYS A 110 3.60 -11.13 7.39
N GLN A 111 4.38 -10.26 6.76
CA GLN A 111 4.35 -8.82 6.92
C GLN A 111 4.30 -8.12 5.57
N VAL A 112 4.01 -6.82 5.57
CA VAL A 112 4.27 -5.97 4.40
C VAL A 112 5.77 -5.75 4.30
N ALA A 113 6.34 -5.96 3.11
CA ALA A 113 7.72 -5.58 2.82
C ALA A 113 7.87 -4.05 2.93
N MET A 114 8.87 -3.57 3.66
CA MET A 114 9.04 -2.15 3.95
C MET A 114 9.63 -1.40 2.75
N VAL A 115 8.76 -1.15 1.75
CA VAL A 115 9.04 -0.29 0.61
C VAL A 115 8.40 1.07 0.85
N GLY A 116 9.14 2.16 0.60
CA GLY A 116 8.65 3.52 0.80
C GLY A 116 7.62 3.93 -0.26
N GLY A 117 7.00 5.09 -0.04
CA GLY A 117 5.99 5.67 -0.93
C GLY A 117 4.57 5.60 -0.36
N TYR A 118 3.83 6.68 -0.55
CA TYR A 118 2.46 6.82 -0.05
C TYR A 118 1.46 6.00 -0.85
N GLU A 119 1.72 5.77 -2.14
CA GLU A 119 0.89 4.86 -2.91
C GLU A 119 1.03 3.43 -2.41
N TYR A 120 2.27 2.98 -2.17
CA TYR A 120 2.55 1.64 -1.69
C TYR A 120 1.94 1.36 -0.31
N ASP A 121 2.01 2.35 0.60
CA ASP A 121 1.45 2.28 1.96
C ASP A 121 -0.08 2.37 2.00
N ARG A 122 -0.72 2.80 0.91
CA ARG A 122 -2.16 3.01 0.88
C ARG A 122 -2.93 1.69 0.86
N SER A 123 -4.00 1.64 1.68
CA SER A 123 -4.90 0.48 1.67
C SER A 123 -5.50 0.24 0.28
N PRO A 124 -5.54 -1.00 -0.24
CA PRO A 124 -6.06 -1.32 -1.56
C PRO A 124 -7.48 -0.81 -1.83
N ILE A 125 -8.35 -0.79 -0.80
CA ILE A 125 -9.72 -0.29 -0.96
C ILE A 125 -9.79 1.23 -1.23
N ASP A 126 -8.70 1.97 -0.93
CA ASP A 126 -8.60 3.42 -1.06
C ASP A 126 -7.88 3.85 -2.37
N ILE A 127 -7.47 2.88 -3.22
CA ILE A 127 -6.80 3.13 -4.50
C ILE A 127 -7.78 2.97 -5.65
N TYR A 128 -8.06 4.07 -6.36
CA TYR A 128 -8.92 4.08 -7.55
C TYR A 128 -8.12 3.94 -8.85
N LEU A 129 -6.94 4.52 -8.89
CA LEU A 129 -5.93 4.40 -9.93
C LEU A 129 -4.62 4.00 -9.27
N ALA A 130 -4.01 2.91 -9.70
CA ALA A 130 -2.72 2.43 -9.25
C ALA A 130 -1.66 2.62 -10.33
N SER A 131 -0.38 2.74 -9.94
CA SER A 131 0.77 2.62 -10.84
C SER A 131 0.93 1.17 -11.32
N GLU A 132 1.67 0.96 -12.39
CA GLU A 132 2.03 -0.39 -12.84
C GLU A 132 2.85 -1.12 -11.78
N PHE A 133 3.76 -0.41 -11.10
CA PHE A 133 4.49 -0.93 -9.95
C PHE A 133 3.55 -1.49 -8.88
N TRP A 134 2.56 -0.72 -8.44
CA TRP A 134 1.64 -1.13 -7.37
C TRP A 134 0.80 -2.34 -7.77
N ASN A 135 0.40 -2.42 -9.03
CA ASN A 135 -0.42 -3.51 -9.56
C ASN A 135 0.30 -4.86 -9.52
N ASN A 136 1.63 -4.85 -9.66
CA ASN A 136 2.42 -6.08 -9.85
C ASN A 136 3.30 -6.45 -8.65
N VAL A 137 3.49 -5.55 -7.69
CA VAL A 137 4.28 -5.86 -6.50
C VAL A 137 3.58 -6.90 -5.62
N ALA A 138 4.35 -7.87 -5.11
CA ALA A 138 3.89 -8.85 -4.12
C ALA A 138 4.28 -8.40 -2.70
N PRO A 139 3.47 -7.55 -2.03
CA PRO A 139 3.93 -6.81 -0.86
C PRO A 139 4.00 -7.63 0.42
N PHE A 140 3.35 -8.81 0.48
CA PHE A 140 3.15 -9.56 1.73
C PHE A 140 4.08 -10.76 1.80
N GLN A 141 5.15 -10.67 2.62
CA GLN A 141 6.22 -11.66 2.70
C GLN A 141 6.48 -12.11 4.13
N PHE A 142 6.88 -13.37 4.31
CA PHE A 142 7.35 -13.85 5.61
C PHE A 142 8.71 -13.23 5.93
N GLY A 143 8.87 -12.81 7.19
CA GLY A 143 10.11 -12.19 7.62
C GLY A 143 10.07 -11.70 9.06
N ALA A 144 11.10 -10.92 9.39
CA ALA A 144 11.26 -10.28 10.69
C ALA A 144 11.74 -8.84 10.52
N SER A 145 11.35 -7.98 11.45
CA SER A 145 11.72 -6.56 11.46
C SER A 145 12.09 -6.09 12.86
N ALA A 146 12.97 -5.09 12.92
CA ALA A 146 13.31 -4.33 14.10
C ALA A 146 13.07 -2.85 13.81
N SER A 147 12.33 -2.17 14.67
CA SER A 147 11.97 -0.76 14.51
C SER A 147 12.43 0.06 15.71
N TYR A 148 13.02 1.22 15.44
CA TYR A 148 13.39 2.21 16.42
C TYR A 148 12.59 3.50 16.21
N THR A 149 11.77 3.86 17.19
CA THR A 149 11.03 5.13 17.19
C THR A 149 11.76 6.13 18.08
N THR A 150 12.05 7.31 17.55
CA THR A 150 12.70 8.40 18.32
C THR A 150 11.84 8.80 19.52
N THR A 151 12.47 9.26 20.59
CA THR A 151 11.79 9.62 21.85
C THR A 151 10.70 10.68 21.66
N ASN A 152 10.83 11.55 20.66
CA ASN A 152 9.80 12.54 20.32
C ASN A 152 8.68 11.99 19.42
N GLY A 153 8.73 10.71 19.03
CA GLY A 153 7.75 10.03 18.19
C GLY A 153 7.70 10.49 16.74
N LYS A 154 8.61 11.38 16.29
CA LYS A 154 8.54 11.98 14.95
C LYS A 154 9.20 11.16 13.86
N SER A 155 10.08 10.24 14.20
CA SER A 155 10.77 9.38 13.23
C SER A 155 10.77 7.93 13.70
N CYS A 156 10.53 7.02 12.78
CA CYS A 156 10.65 5.58 12.96
C CYS A 156 11.59 5.02 11.88
N PHE A 157 12.62 4.31 12.30
CA PHE A 157 13.57 3.61 11.44
C PHE A 157 13.32 2.11 11.58
N THR A 158 13.15 1.41 10.45
CA THR A 158 12.91 -0.03 10.45
C THR A 158 13.93 -0.72 9.58
N ALA A 159 14.58 -1.74 10.12
CA ALA A 159 15.33 -2.74 9.38
C ALA A 159 14.50 -4.02 9.30
N GLN A 160 14.34 -4.58 8.10
CA GLN A 160 13.53 -5.76 7.89
C GLN A 160 14.22 -6.71 6.91
N VAL A 161 14.09 -8.01 7.19
CA VAL A 161 14.47 -9.10 6.27
C VAL A 161 13.23 -9.93 5.99
N THR A 162 12.94 -10.15 4.71
CA THR A 162 11.78 -10.95 4.27
C THR A 162 12.21 -11.97 3.22
N GLN A 163 11.30 -12.90 2.90
CA GLN A 163 11.37 -13.56 1.60
C GLN A 163 11.36 -12.50 0.50
N SER A 164 11.99 -12.81 -0.64
CA SER A 164 11.97 -11.90 -1.78
C SER A 164 10.55 -11.65 -2.28
N LEU A 165 10.27 -10.40 -2.71
CA LEU A 165 9.04 -10.04 -3.41
C LEU A 165 8.95 -10.76 -4.78
N PHE A 166 10.06 -11.24 -5.28
CA PHE A 166 10.22 -11.94 -6.56
C PHE A 166 10.58 -13.41 -6.38
N HIS A 167 10.19 -14.01 -5.23
CA HIS A 167 10.47 -15.42 -4.99
C HIS A 167 9.81 -16.31 -6.05
N MET A 168 10.56 -17.32 -6.47
CA MET A 168 10.06 -18.33 -7.40
C MET A 168 9.38 -19.46 -6.62
N PRO A 169 8.31 -20.11 -7.15
CA PRO A 169 7.63 -21.20 -6.45
C PRO A 169 8.53 -22.35 -6.00
N SER A 170 9.67 -22.54 -6.68
CA SER A 170 10.69 -23.56 -6.35
C SER A 170 11.80 -23.08 -5.42
N ARG A 171 11.81 -21.81 -5.01
CA ARG A 171 12.91 -21.15 -4.28
C ARG A 171 12.39 -20.25 -3.17
N ASN A 172 12.19 -20.82 -1.99
CA ASN A 172 11.79 -20.08 -0.79
C ASN A 172 12.99 -19.45 -0.03
N ASP A 173 14.20 -19.66 -0.51
CA ASP A 173 15.45 -19.20 0.09
C ASP A 173 15.92 -17.83 -0.45
N MET A 174 15.20 -17.25 -1.39
CA MET A 174 15.46 -15.90 -1.88
C MET A 174 15.01 -14.86 -0.86
N LEU A 175 15.85 -13.86 -0.61
CA LEU A 175 15.64 -12.87 0.45
C LEU A 175 15.55 -11.45 -0.09
N ALA A 176 14.91 -10.59 0.71
CA ALA A 176 14.92 -9.15 0.53
C ALA A 176 15.29 -8.46 1.84
N TYR A 177 16.06 -7.38 1.72
CA TYR A 177 16.55 -6.56 2.83
C TYR A 177 16.01 -5.15 2.66
N HIS A 178 15.45 -4.61 3.73
CA HIS A 178 14.78 -3.32 3.70
C HIS A 178 15.28 -2.44 4.84
N LEU A 179 15.61 -1.19 4.50
CA LEU A 179 15.80 -0.11 5.45
C LEU A 179 14.74 0.94 5.15
N HIS A 180 13.96 1.29 6.12
CA HIS A 180 12.83 2.21 5.96
C HIS A 180 12.87 3.32 7.00
N TRP A 181 12.55 4.54 6.60
CA TRP A 181 12.35 5.68 7.48
C TRP A 181 10.99 6.30 7.24
N ALA A 182 10.18 6.35 8.29
CA ALA A 182 8.95 7.11 8.34
C ALA A 182 9.12 8.33 9.22
N GLY A 183 8.89 9.51 8.67
CA GLY A 183 8.90 10.80 9.37
C GLY A 183 7.51 11.41 9.44
N ASN A 184 7.16 11.99 10.61
CA ASN A 184 5.93 12.74 10.81
C ASN A 184 6.23 14.09 11.47
N TYR A 185 6.21 15.13 10.66
CA TYR A 185 6.50 16.51 11.08
C TYR A 185 5.27 17.42 10.97
N GLY A 186 4.07 16.82 10.82
CA GLY A 186 2.81 17.53 10.69
C GLY A 186 2.53 18.00 9.27
N TRP A 187 3.06 19.15 8.89
CA TRP A 187 2.89 19.68 7.52
C TRP A 187 3.64 18.86 6.46
N PHE A 188 4.71 18.18 6.86
CA PHE A 188 5.54 17.32 6.01
C PHE A 188 5.66 15.93 6.65
N ASN A 189 5.45 14.89 5.85
CA ASN A 189 5.69 13.50 6.25
C ASN A 189 6.49 12.81 5.16
N SER A 190 7.28 11.81 5.55
CA SER A 190 8.13 11.02 4.65
C SER A 190 7.93 9.53 4.84
N LEU A 191 8.04 8.76 3.73
CA LEU A 191 8.14 7.30 3.70
C LEU A 191 9.26 6.94 2.73
N TYR A 192 10.49 6.82 3.24
CA TYR A 192 11.67 6.55 2.43
C TYR A 192 12.19 5.15 2.68
N SER A 193 12.69 4.49 1.65
CA SER A 193 13.34 3.20 1.81
C SER A 193 14.53 3.00 0.87
N LEU A 194 15.43 2.15 1.35
CA LEU A 194 16.47 1.49 0.56
C LEU A 194 16.20 -0.01 0.66
N ASN A 195 16.05 -0.67 -0.47
CA ASN A 195 15.74 -2.08 -0.53
C ASN A 195 16.73 -2.80 -1.44
N MET A 196 17.13 -4.00 -1.04
CA MET A 196 17.85 -4.98 -1.86
C MET A 196 16.98 -6.21 -1.99
N ILE A 197 16.50 -6.52 -3.19
CA ILE A 197 15.54 -7.58 -3.44
C ILE A 197 16.18 -8.59 -4.38
N GLU A 198 16.26 -9.85 -3.98
CA GLU A 198 16.79 -10.92 -4.79
C GLU A 198 15.77 -11.30 -5.88
N TYR A 199 16.10 -11.08 -7.16
CA TYR A 199 15.24 -11.42 -8.29
C TYR A 199 15.63 -12.75 -8.97
N ALA A 200 16.88 -13.16 -8.77
CA ALA A 200 17.38 -14.48 -9.13
C ALA A 200 18.43 -14.88 -8.08
N PRO A 201 18.78 -16.17 -7.91
CA PRO A 201 19.72 -16.61 -6.90
C PRO A 201 21.02 -15.82 -6.88
N LYS A 202 21.27 -15.07 -5.81
CA LYS A 202 22.41 -14.15 -5.61
C LYS A 202 22.46 -12.95 -6.54
N HIS A 203 21.37 -12.66 -7.24
CA HIS A 203 21.24 -11.46 -8.07
C HIS A 203 20.19 -10.52 -7.46
N PHE A 204 20.58 -9.28 -7.25
CA PHE A 204 19.76 -8.29 -6.55
C PHE A 204 19.39 -7.11 -7.44
N ILE A 205 18.17 -6.62 -7.25
CA ILE A 205 17.74 -5.31 -7.70
C ILE A 205 17.61 -4.39 -6.48
N SER A 206 18.09 -3.17 -6.61
CA SER A 206 18.00 -2.15 -5.56
C SER A 206 16.84 -1.20 -5.83
N TYR A 207 16.02 -0.96 -4.82
CA TYR A 207 14.97 0.05 -4.86
C TYR A 207 15.34 1.22 -3.95
N ILE A 208 15.20 2.42 -4.46
CA ILE A 208 15.26 3.67 -3.69
C ILE A 208 13.90 4.33 -3.82
N ALA A 209 13.13 4.34 -2.76
CA ALA A 209 11.80 4.95 -2.74
C ALA A 209 11.78 6.18 -1.84
N LEU A 210 11.23 7.28 -2.35
CA LEU A 210 11.12 8.58 -1.69
C LEU A 210 9.66 9.03 -1.73
N GLY A 211 8.90 8.73 -0.68
CA GLY A 211 7.52 9.16 -0.52
C GLY A 211 7.44 10.45 0.30
N ASN A 212 6.94 11.52 -0.30
CA ASN A 212 6.77 12.83 0.33
C ASN A 212 5.31 13.17 0.43
N LYS A 213 4.86 13.65 1.59
CA LYS A 213 3.49 14.13 1.78
C LYS A 213 3.50 15.50 2.45
N PHE A 214 2.82 16.44 1.80
CA PHE A 214 2.64 17.80 2.28
C PHE A 214 1.18 18.01 2.65
N ASN A 215 0.92 18.49 3.86
CA ASN A 215 -0.42 18.78 4.37
C ASN A 215 -0.58 20.29 4.57
N VAL A 216 -1.55 20.89 3.89
CA VAL A 216 -1.83 22.33 3.99
C VAL A 216 -3.34 22.54 4.13
N GLY A 217 -3.79 22.86 5.33
CA GLY A 217 -5.21 23.04 5.62
C GLY A 217 -6.03 21.77 5.28
N ASN A 218 -6.94 21.88 4.34
CA ASN A 218 -7.81 20.80 3.88
C ASN A 218 -7.25 20.06 2.66
N ALA A 219 -6.03 20.36 2.23
CA ALA A 219 -5.37 19.74 1.10
C ALA A 219 -4.16 18.93 1.53
N SER A 220 -3.86 17.84 0.80
CA SER A 220 -2.60 17.13 0.91
C SER A 220 -2.08 16.76 -0.47
N LEU A 221 -0.76 16.89 -0.65
CA LEU A 221 -0.05 16.48 -1.86
C LEU A 221 0.92 15.35 -1.49
N GLU A 222 0.80 14.24 -2.17
CA GLU A 222 1.74 13.11 -2.09
C GLU A 222 2.56 13.08 -3.39
N LEU A 223 3.87 12.91 -3.23
CA LEU A 223 4.84 12.79 -4.34
C LEU A 223 5.75 11.61 -4.04
N ASP A 224 5.61 10.54 -4.79
CA ASP A 224 6.44 9.36 -4.68
C ASP A 224 7.37 9.26 -5.90
N LEU A 225 8.63 9.00 -5.64
CA LEU A 225 9.63 8.62 -6.63
C LEU A 225 10.20 7.27 -6.20
N MET A 226 10.17 6.30 -7.09
CA MET A 226 10.82 5.01 -6.91
C MET A 226 11.76 4.76 -8.07
N ASN A 227 13.06 4.66 -7.76
CA ASN A 227 14.09 4.26 -8.73
C ASN A 227 14.50 2.82 -8.44
N ARG A 228 14.60 2.02 -9.48
CA ARG A 228 14.99 0.62 -9.43
C ARG A 228 16.25 0.42 -10.27
N ALA A 229 17.19 -0.39 -9.77
CA ALA A 229 18.42 -0.67 -10.49
C ALA A 229 18.96 -2.05 -10.14
N ALA A 230 19.14 -2.91 -11.13
CA ALA A 230 19.90 -4.15 -10.97
C ALA A 230 21.40 -3.86 -10.80
N SER A 231 22.15 -4.82 -10.27
CA SER A 231 23.61 -4.74 -10.22
C SER A 231 24.16 -4.53 -11.63
N HIS A 232 25.10 -3.59 -11.77
CA HIS A 232 25.70 -3.13 -13.04
C HIS A 232 24.89 -2.09 -13.83
N GLN A 233 23.71 -1.69 -13.40
CA GLN A 233 23.05 -0.53 -14.00
C GLN A 233 23.67 0.77 -13.50
N THR A 234 24.15 1.59 -14.44
CA THR A 234 24.88 2.83 -14.13
C THR A 234 23.98 4.07 -14.13
N PHE A 235 22.71 3.96 -14.54
CA PHE A 235 21.86 5.12 -14.71
C PHE A 235 20.68 5.13 -13.75
N PHE A 236 20.59 6.22 -13.01
CA PHE A 236 19.41 6.61 -12.25
C PHE A 236 18.25 6.92 -13.21
N LEU A 237 17.03 6.57 -12.83
CA LEU A 237 15.78 6.81 -13.58
C LEU A 237 15.59 6.07 -14.92
N LYS A 238 16.41 5.09 -15.27
CA LYS A 238 16.11 4.20 -16.39
C LYS A 238 14.94 3.26 -16.13
N ASP A 239 14.84 2.84 -14.87
CA ASP A 239 13.74 2.04 -14.35
C ASP A 239 13.19 2.77 -13.13
N CYS A 240 12.04 3.40 -13.29
CA CYS A 240 11.45 4.20 -12.21
C CYS A 240 9.93 4.33 -12.32
N SER A 241 9.32 4.64 -11.18
CA SER A 241 7.92 5.07 -11.09
C SER A 241 7.84 6.42 -10.39
N VAL A 242 7.02 7.31 -10.94
CA VAL A 242 6.68 8.60 -10.34
C VAL A 242 5.19 8.64 -10.12
N MET A 243 4.76 8.91 -8.91
CA MET A 243 3.36 9.05 -8.57
C MET A 243 3.12 10.39 -7.87
N ALA A 244 2.05 11.06 -8.27
CA ALA A 244 1.59 12.27 -7.61
C ALA A 244 0.10 12.15 -7.29
N ARG A 245 -0.29 12.52 -6.08
CA ARG A 245 -1.70 12.55 -5.67
C ARG A 245 -2.00 13.82 -4.90
N LEU A 246 -3.03 14.52 -5.33
CA LEU A 246 -3.60 15.66 -4.62
C LEU A 246 -4.96 15.25 -4.05
N ASP A 247 -5.14 15.41 -2.76
CA ASP A 247 -6.43 15.27 -2.09
C ASP A 247 -6.86 16.63 -1.54
N TYR A 248 -8.14 16.98 -1.72
CA TYR A 248 -8.72 18.20 -1.19
C TYR A 248 -10.12 17.93 -0.61
N ARG A 249 -10.34 18.37 0.61
CA ARG A 249 -11.62 18.20 1.32
C ARG A 249 -12.25 19.56 1.62
N PRO A 250 -13.01 20.14 0.67
CA PRO A 250 -13.63 21.46 0.86
C PRO A 250 -14.61 21.51 2.03
N ILE A 251 -15.36 20.45 2.22
CA ILE A 251 -16.32 20.27 3.32
C ILE A 251 -16.26 18.86 3.87
N SER A 252 -16.84 18.63 5.04
CA SER A 252 -16.76 17.32 5.74
C SER A 252 -17.42 16.15 5.00
N HIS A 253 -18.33 16.44 4.07
CA HIS A 253 -19.06 15.43 3.28
C HIS A 253 -18.49 15.19 1.88
N LEU A 254 -17.51 15.99 1.44
CA LEU A 254 -16.99 15.95 0.08
C LEU A 254 -15.47 15.90 0.07
N GLY A 255 -14.91 14.91 -0.60
CA GLY A 255 -13.50 14.80 -0.95
C GLY A 255 -13.34 14.87 -2.47
N LEU A 256 -12.28 15.51 -2.91
CA LEU A 256 -11.83 15.56 -4.29
C LEU A 256 -10.42 15.00 -4.35
N PHE A 257 -10.09 14.26 -5.39
CA PHE A 257 -8.71 13.82 -5.59
C PHE A 257 -8.33 13.85 -7.07
N GLY A 258 -7.05 14.09 -7.31
CA GLY A 258 -6.40 13.90 -8.60
C GLY A 258 -5.18 13.03 -8.43
N LYS A 259 -4.87 12.19 -9.41
CA LYS A 259 -3.71 11.32 -9.39
C LYS A 259 -3.05 11.26 -10.77
N PHE A 260 -1.72 11.14 -10.74
CA PHE A 260 -0.84 10.93 -11.88
C PHE A 260 0.13 9.80 -11.54
N THR A 261 0.41 8.92 -12.51
CA THR A 261 1.46 7.91 -12.43
C THR A 261 2.24 7.88 -13.74
N TYR A 262 3.54 7.67 -13.63
CA TYR A 262 4.43 7.43 -14.74
C TYR A 262 5.35 6.27 -14.37
N ASP A 263 5.26 5.19 -15.11
CA ASP A 263 6.07 3.98 -14.94
C ASP A 263 6.90 3.77 -16.18
N VAL A 264 8.22 3.65 -16.01
CA VAL A 264 9.15 3.45 -17.13
C VAL A 264 10.22 2.44 -16.76
N ASN A 265 10.52 1.53 -17.66
CA ASN A 265 11.68 0.65 -17.61
C ASN A 265 12.34 0.57 -18.99
N ARG A 266 13.44 1.31 -19.16
CA ARG A 266 14.27 1.35 -20.36
C ARG A 266 15.56 0.56 -20.16
N THR A 267 15.48 -0.53 -19.41
CA THR A 267 16.62 -1.43 -19.19
C THR A 267 16.51 -2.64 -20.11
N ASP A 268 17.64 -3.30 -20.36
CA ASP A 268 17.72 -4.51 -21.17
C ASP A 268 17.66 -5.78 -20.30
N THR A 269 17.09 -5.67 -19.07
CA THR A 269 17.09 -6.77 -18.10
C THR A 269 15.68 -7.04 -17.56
N ASP A 270 15.37 -8.31 -17.28
CA ASP A 270 14.15 -8.76 -16.63
C ASP A 270 14.29 -8.78 -15.10
N ALA A 271 15.13 -7.92 -14.54
CA ALA A 271 15.38 -7.87 -13.08
C ALA A 271 14.19 -7.28 -12.31
N ASP A 272 13.47 -6.35 -12.90
CA ASP A 272 12.24 -5.80 -12.31
C ASP A 272 11.01 -6.58 -12.80
N MET A 273 10.37 -7.29 -11.89
CA MET A 273 9.13 -8.03 -12.15
C MET A 273 7.88 -7.19 -11.90
N CYS A 274 8.03 -5.94 -11.45
CA CYS A 274 6.90 -5.03 -11.23
C CYS A 274 6.64 -4.15 -12.44
N VAL A 275 7.71 -3.64 -13.07
CA VAL A 275 7.64 -2.86 -14.29
C VAL A 275 8.60 -3.48 -15.28
N HIS A 276 8.08 -4.25 -16.23
CA HIS A 276 8.88 -5.00 -17.19
C HIS A 276 9.63 -4.07 -18.14
N SER A 277 10.76 -4.53 -18.69
CA SER A 277 11.52 -3.79 -19.69
C SER A 277 10.64 -3.40 -20.88
N ASP A 278 10.97 -2.29 -21.56
CA ASP A 278 10.18 -1.66 -22.63
C ASP A 278 8.80 -1.13 -22.21
N THR A 279 8.51 -1.06 -20.91
CA THR A 279 7.32 -0.34 -20.41
C THR A 279 7.61 1.16 -20.35
N GLU A 280 6.71 1.95 -20.91
CA GLU A 280 6.63 3.40 -20.72
C GLU A 280 5.15 3.79 -20.67
N LEU A 281 4.58 3.86 -19.48
CA LEU A 281 3.16 4.00 -19.24
C LEU A 281 2.89 5.25 -18.41
N THR A 282 1.98 6.09 -18.88
CA THR A 282 1.47 7.25 -18.16
C THR A 282 0.00 7.02 -17.86
N ALA A 283 -0.41 7.24 -16.61
CA ALA A 283 -1.82 7.26 -16.28
C ALA A 283 -2.17 8.48 -15.40
N PHE A 284 -3.35 9.00 -15.61
CA PHE A 284 -3.88 10.12 -14.83
C PHE A 284 -5.37 9.94 -14.59
N GLY A 285 -5.85 10.52 -13.53
CA GLY A 285 -7.25 10.40 -13.18
C GLY A 285 -7.62 11.26 -11.99
N GLY A 286 -8.88 11.24 -11.66
CA GLY A 286 -9.39 11.96 -10.51
C GLY A 286 -10.78 11.51 -10.16
N GLY A 287 -11.29 12.05 -9.07
CA GLY A 287 -12.62 11.67 -8.62
C GLY A 287 -13.12 12.47 -7.45
N VAL A 288 -14.33 12.08 -7.07
CA VAL A 288 -15.10 12.67 -5.98
C VAL A 288 -15.49 11.58 -5.01
N GLU A 289 -15.36 11.84 -3.73
CA GLU A 289 -15.85 10.98 -2.66
C GLU A 289 -16.92 11.72 -1.85
N TYR A 290 -18.06 11.08 -1.66
CA TYR A 290 -19.13 11.56 -0.81
C TYR A 290 -19.18 10.74 0.49
N TYR A 291 -19.13 11.41 1.62
CA TYR A 291 -19.18 10.85 2.97
C TYR A 291 -20.56 11.09 3.60
N PRO A 292 -21.45 10.06 3.66
CA PRO A 292 -22.80 10.22 4.21
C PRO A 292 -22.80 10.68 5.67
N THR A 293 -21.84 10.22 6.45
CA THR A 293 -21.70 10.56 7.86
C THR A 293 -20.62 11.61 8.06
N LYS A 294 -21.00 12.76 8.61
CA LYS A 294 -20.08 13.87 8.85
C LYS A 294 -18.89 13.44 9.71
N GLY A 295 -17.69 13.67 9.17
CA GLY A 295 -16.44 13.38 9.88
C GLY A 295 -16.06 11.89 9.98
N ASN A 296 -16.88 10.97 9.46
CA ASN A 296 -16.56 9.55 9.41
C ASN A 296 -16.24 9.12 7.96
N PRO A 297 -15.00 8.74 7.64
CA PRO A 297 -14.59 8.27 6.33
C PRO A 297 -14.86 6.78 6.09
N ASP A 298 -15.40 6.05 7.07
CA ASP A 298 -15.51 4.59 7.00
C ASP A 298 -16.53 4.12 5.96
N VAL A 299 -17.54 4.96 5.69
CA VAL A 299 -18.52 4.70 4.62
C VAL A 299 -18.49 5.84 3.64
N ARG A 300 -18.28 5.52 2.37
CA ARG A 300 -18.27 6.52 1.30
C ARG A 300 -18.68 5.97 -0.06
N LEU A 301 -19.23 6.86 -0.88
CA LEU A 301 -19.46 6.66 -2.31
C LEU A 301 -18.35 7.37 -3.07
N GLY A 302 -17.81 6.76 -4.09
CA GLY A 302 -16.77 7.33 -4.93
C GLY A 302 -17.12 7.24 -6.40
N LEU A 303 -16.93 8.35 -7.12
CA LEU A 303 -16.93 8.39 -8.58
C LEU A 303 -15.54 8.79 -9.03
N SER A 304 -14.95 8.02 -9.94
CA SER A 304 -13.63 8.33 -10.50
C SER A 304 -13.57 8.05 -11.99
N VAL A 305 -12.69 8.77 -12.66
CA VAL A 305 -12.28 8.53 -14.04
C VAL A 305 -10.76 8.47 -14.09
N SER A 306 -10.23 7.53 -14.86
CA SER A 306 -8.80 7.43 -15.13
C SER A 306 -8.56 7.08 -16.59
N HIS A 307 -7.42 7.51 -17.11
CA HIS A 307 -6.96 7.21 -18.46
C HIS A 307 -5.48 6.84 -18.40
N ALA A 308 -5.12 5.78 -19.13
CA ALA A 308 -3.75 5.31 -19.29
C ALA A 308 -3.36 5.33 -20.77
N THR A 309 -2.11 5.72 -21.04
CA THR A 309 -1.55 5.75 -22.39
C THR A 309 -0.06 5.40 -22.36
N GLY A 310 0.46 4.86 -23.45
CA GLY A 310 1.85 4.43 -23.58
C GLY A 310 1.96 2.95 -23.87
N THR A 311 3.07 2.34 -23.48
CA THR A 311 3.35 0.91 -23.68
C THR A 311 3.45 0.20 -22.33
N ASN A 312 2.74 -0.91 -22.19
CA ASN A 312 2.91 -1.82 -21.05
C ASN A 312 3.35 -3.19 -21.57
N SER A 313 4.59 -3.56 -21.29
CA SER A 313 5.18 -4.83 -21.73
C SER A 313 4.93 -5.98 -20.76
N ASN A 314 4.29 -5.74 -19.62
CA ASN A 314 3.95 -6.79 -18.67
C ASN A 314 2.84 -7.68 -19.27
N PRO A 315 3.08 -8.98 -19.47
CA PRO A 315 2.09 -9.89 -20.04
C PRO A 315 0.84 -10.07 -19.15
N SER A 316 0.96 -9.77 -17.88
CA SER A 316 -0.14 -9.79 -16.91
C SER A 316 -0.58 -8.37 -16.50
N GLY A 317 -0.14 -7.36 -17.24
CA GLY A 317 -0.40 -5.95 -16.95
C GLY A 317 -1.89 -5.64 -16.82
N THR A 318 -2.22 -4.88 -15.79
CA THR A 318 -3.60 -4.51 -15.47
C THR A 318 -4.00 -3.19 -16.10
N MET A 319 -3.04 -2.43 -16.62
CA MET A 319 -3.28 -1.20 -17.38
C MET A 319 -2.86 -1.40 -18.83
N LEU A 320 -3.77 -1.07 -19.73
CA LEU A 320 -3.56 -1.14 -21.18
C LEU A 320 -3.36 0.26 -21.76
N SER A 321 -2.67 0.33 -22.89
CA SER A 321 -2.58 1.58 -23.63
C SER A 321 -3.98 2.07 -24.04
N ASN A 322 -4.20 3.39 -24.02
CA ASN A 322 -5.48 4.05 -24.36
C ASN A 322 -6.68 3.50 -23.55
N GLN A 323 -6.43 3.03 -22.33
CA GLN A 323 -7.48 2.53 -21.45
C GLN A 323 -8.12 3.68 -20.66
N THR A 324 -9.45 3.76 -20.71
CA THR A 324 -10.24 4.67 -19.89
C THR A 324 -11.17 3.90 -18.99
N ILE A 325 -11.11 4.15 -17.68
CA ILE A 325 -11.97 3.49 -16.69
C ILE A 325 -12.80 4.56 -15.98
N VAL A 326 -14.12 4.42 -16.04
CA VAL A 326 -15.06 5.13 -15.18
C VAL A 326 -15.55 4.18 -14.11
N ARG A 327 -15.41 4.58 -12.85
CA ARG A 327 -15.78 3.76 -11.69
C ARG A 327 -16.74 4.51 -10.78
N LEU A 328 -17.87 3.90 -10.49
CA LEU A 328 -18.74 4.26 -9.37
C LEU A 328 -18.60 3.20 -8.29
N GLY A 329 -18.16 3.58 -7.10
CA GLY A 329 -17.84 2.62 -6.02
C GLY A 329 -18.50 2.97 -4.70
N PHE A 330 -18.75 1.92 -3.92
CA PHE A 330 -19.12 2.00 -2.51
C PHE A 330 -18.01 1.36 -1.69
N ILE A 331 -17.56 2.05 -0.64
CA ILE A 331 -16.54 1.57 0.28
C ILE A 331 -17.11 1.62 1.69
N ALA A 332 -16.91 0.52 2.43
CA ALA A 332 -17.27 0.44 3.83
C ALA A 332 -16.15 -0.19 4.65
N LYS A 333 -15.86 0.42 5.82
CA LYS A 333 -15.01 -0.12 6.88
C LYS A 333 -15.92 -0.31 8.09
N LEU A 334 -16.23 -1.55 8.43
CA LEU A 334 -17.18 -1.91 9.47
C LEU A 334 -16.43 -2.45 10.68
N HIS A 335 -16.55 -1.77 11.82
CA HIS A 335 -16.00 -2.21 13.09
C HIS A 335 -16.97 -3.21 13.73
N LEU A 336 -16.75 -4.52 13.50
CA LEU A 336 -17.70 -5.56 13.91
C LEU A 336 -17.61 -5.87 15.40
N LEU A 337 -16.41 -5.84 15.95
CA LEU A 337 -16.17 -6.14 17.36
C LEU A 337 -15.00 -5.29 17.87
N LYS A 338 -15.20 -4.71 19.04
CA LYS A 338 -14.16 -4.12 19.87
C LYS A 338 -14.33 -4.63 21.29
N TRP A 339 -13.45 -5.53 21.70
CA TRP A 339 -13.49 -6.15 23.01
C TRP A 339 -12.22 -5.84 23.80
N LYS A 340 -12.38 -5.61 25.11
CA LYS A 340 -11.31 -5.44 26.06
C LYS A 340 -11.65 -6.25 27.30
N SER A 341 -10.67 -7.01 27.81
CA SER A 341 -10.82 -7.73 29.07
C SER A 341 -11.17 -6.76 30.21
N LYS A 342 -12.03 -7.19 31.12
CA LYS A 342 -12.39 -6.43 32.33
C LYS A 342 -11.27 -6.39 33.36
#